data_79f449fd01536ccb9ad8bffa417a52b7
#
_entry.id   79f449fd01536ccb9ad8bffa417a52b7
#
_cell.length_a   1.000
_cell.length_b   1.000
_cell.length_c   1.000
_cell.angle_alpha   90.00
_cell.angle_beta   90.00
_cell.angle_gamma   90.00
#
_symmetry.space_group_name_H-M   'P 1'
#
loop_
_entity.id
_entity.type
_entity.pdbx_description
1 polymer ?
#
loop_
_entity_poly.entity_id
_entity_poly.type
_entity_poly.pdbx_seq_one_letter_code
_entity_poly.pdbx_strand_id
1 'polypeptide(L)'
;KKLDVTDGVLNIQFFKDNDGFYAYDPGFRLQGEAPHIHIFHALEIDQIELLSNFALSKSSNYASNKLNNRHVGDSLYAATGWVLLKEGTIFSIKGLNKIKALKSYRDCIQRLDIGDAVTKDMIDTERQVFARFYFQNVNIRSLKKDLDKFSRLLEIRSENSSLISDIYDGSFL
;
A
#
# COMPACT_ATOMS: atom_id res chain seq x y z
N LYS A 1 -23.06 5.85 -23.86
CA LYS A 1 -23.40 4.44 -23.55
C LYS A 1 -23.27 4.27 -22.05
N LYS A 2 -24.36 3.94 -21.35
CA LYS A 2 -24.29 3.56 -19.93
C LYS A 2 -23.62 2.19 -19.82
N LEU A 3 -22.69 2.03 -18.89
CA LEU A 3 -22.17 0.72 -18.52
C LEU A 3 -23.22 0.10 -17.60
N ASP A 4 -23.79 -1.02 -17.96
CA ASP A 4 -24.72 -1.79 -17.12
C ASP A 4 -23.90 -2.63 -16.10
N VAL A 5 -23.15 -1.94 -15.26
CA VAL A 5 -22.40 -2.56 -14.17
C VAL A 5 -23.14 -2.27 -12.88
N THR A 6 -23.61 -3.33 -12.21
CA THR A 6 -24.39 -3.23 -10.98
C THR A 6 -23.56 -3.48 -9.73
N ASP A 7 -22.49 -4.29 -9.85
CA ASP A 7 -21.71 -4.76 -8.71
C ASP A 7 -20.23 -4.88 -9.06
N GLY A 8 -19.36 -4.61 -8.09
CA GLY A 8 -17.92 -4.76 -8.24
C GLY A 8 -17.13 -3.66 -7.55
N VAL A 9 -15.81 -3.65 -7.76
CA VAL A 9 -14.91 -2.61 -7.29
C VAL A 9 -14.52 -1.72 -8.47
N LEU A 10 -14.88 -0.45 -8.39
CA LEU A 10 -14.47 0.58 -9.34
C LEU A 10 -13.34 1.41 -8.71
N ASN A 11 -12.19 1.41 -9.35
CA ASN A 11 -11.09 2.31 -9.06
C ASN A 11 -11.11 3.45 -10.06
N ILE A 12 -11.07 4.69 -9.60
CA ILE A 12 -11.02 5.88 -10.46
C ILE A 12 -9.95 6.80 -9.91
N GLN A 13 -9.04 7.24 -10.77
CA GLN A 13 -8.07 8.28 -10.44
C GLN A 13 -8.62 9.65 -10.83
N PHE A 14 -8.28 10.67 -10.05
CA PHE A 14 -8.75 12.03 -10.27
C PHE A 14 -7.60 13.03 -10.20
N PHE A 15 -7.64 14.02 -11.08
CA PHE A 15 -6.97 15.29 -10.83
C PHE A 15 -7.93 16.24 -10.11
N LYS A 16 -7.41 16.98 -9.16
CA LYS A 16 -8.15 18.05 -8.51
C LYS A 16 -7.47 19.38 -8.84
N ASP A 17 -8.27 20.35 -9.32
CA ASP A 17 -7.87 21.73 -9.44
C ASP A 17 -8.88 22.66 -8.73
N ASN A 18 -8.80 23.96 -9.02
CA ASN A 18 -9.70 24.97 -8.39
C ASN A 18 -11.14 24.84 -8.89
N ASP A 19 -11.37 24.24 -10.04
CA ASP A 19 -12.68 24.15 -10.71
C ASP A 19 -13.38 22.80 -10.41
N GLY A 20 -12.66 21.80 -9.88
CA GLY A 20 -13.28 20.52 -9.53
C GLY A 20 -12.38 19.30 -9.59
N PHE A 21 -13.03 18.14 -9.76
CA PHE A 21 -12.38 16.84 -9.89
C PHE A 21 -12.55 16.31 -11.32
N TYR A 22 -11.44 15.94 -11.93
CA TYR A 22 -11.39 15.40 -13.29
C TYR A 22 -10.96 13.94 -13.23
N ALA A 23 -11.91 13.04 -13.51
CA ALA A 23 -11.67 11.61 -13.50
C ALA A 23 -10.84 11.19 -14.70
N TYR A 24 -9.82 10.36 -14.47
CA TYR A 24 -9.06 9.66 -15.50
C TYR A 24 -8.79 8.22 -15.02
N ASP A 25 -8.38 7.36 -15.93
CA ASP A 25 -8.04 5.96 -15.67
C ASP A 25 -9.05 5.20 -14.78
N PRO A 26 -10.31 5.06 -15.20
CA PRO A 26 -11.25 4.21 -14.49
C PRO A 26 -10.93 2.73 -14.72
N GLY A 27 -10.74 1.98 -13.65
CA GLY A 27 -10.47 0.55 -13.67
C GLY A 27 -11.50 -0.25 -12.89
N PHE A 28 -12.10 -1.26 -13.49
CA PHE A 28 -13.06 -2.16 -12.82
C PHE A 28 -12.33 -3.34 -12.17
N ARG A 29 -11.53 -3.06 -11.15
CA ARG A 29 -10.66 -4.02 -10.45
C ARG A 29 -10.17 -3.44 -9.14
N LEU A 30 -9.58 -4.29 -8.29
CA LEU A 30 -8.72 -3.81 -7.19
C LEU A 30 -7.47 -3.12 -7.77
N GLN A 31 -7.02 -2.10 -7.09
CA GLN A 31 -5.78 -1.41 -7.46
C GLN A 31 -4.57 -2.26 -7.08
N GLY A 32 -3.58 -2.33 -7.98
CA GLY A 32 -2.37 -3.16 -7.80
C GLY A 32 -1.47 -2.72 -6.65
N GLU A 33 -1.57 -1.46 -6.20
CA GLU A 33 -0.82 -0.92 -5.06
C GLU A 33 -1.39 -1.37 -3.69
N ALA A 34 -2.45 -2.19 -3.71
CA ALA A 34 -3.11 -2.73 -2.53
C ALA A 34 -3.65 -1.69 -1.53
N PRO A 35 -4.32 -0.60 -1.95
CA PRO A 35 -4.92 0.37 -1.04
C PRO A 35 -6.04 -0.26 -0.20
N HIS A 36 -6.52 -1.45 -0.57
CA HIS A 36 -7.48 -2.21 0.22
C HIS A 36 -6.99 -2.50 1.64
N ILE A 37 -5.67 -2.56 1.87
CA ILE A 37 -5.09 -2.67 3.22
C ILE A 37 -5.43 -1.41 4.03
N HIS A 38 -5.26 -0.22 3.46
CA HIS A 38 -5.63 1.03 4.13
C HIS A 38 -7.13 1.12 4.35
N ILE A 39 -7.94 0.68 3.38
CA ILE A 39 -9.40 0.66 3.46
C ILE A 39 -9.86 -0.30 4.57
N PHE A 40 -9.26 -1.49 4.65
CA PHE A 40 -9.56 -2.43 5.72
C PHE A 40 -9.30 -1.84 7.11
N HIS A 41 -8.13 -1.26 7.33
CA HIS A 41 -7.77 -0.68 8.62
C HIS A 41 -8.54 0.62 8.95
N ALA A 42 -9.02 1.34 7.94
CA ALA A 42 -9.80 2.57 8.13
C ALA A 42 -11.30 2.30 8.33
N LEU A 43 -11.86 1.37 7.56
CA LEU A 43 -13.30 1.15 7.46
C LEU A 43 -13.73 -0.25 7.93
N GLU A 44 -12.78 -1.14 8.25
CA GLU A 44 -13.00 -2.58 8.48
C GLU A 44 -13.75 -3.26 7.31
N ILE A 45 -13.50 -2.80 6.09
CA ILE A 45 -14.06 -3.35 4.86
C ILE A 45 -12.96 -4.15 4.18
N ASP A 46 -13.12 -5.46 4.14
CA ASP A 46 -12.26 -6.34 3.36
C ASP A 46 -12.75 -6.42 1.91
N GLN A 47 -12.10 -5.68 1.02
CA GLN A 47 -12.46 -5.66 -0.40
C GLN A 47 -12.17 -7.00 -1.09
N ILE A 48 -11.20 -7.78 -0.60
CA ILE A 48 -10.88 -9.11 -1.14
C ILE A 48 -11.99 -10.09 -0.75
N GLU A 49 -12.41 -10.07 0.53
CA GLU A 49 -13.53 -10.88 1.00
C GLU A 49 -14.82 -10.56 0.23
N LEU A 50 -15.11 -9.26 0.03
CA LEU A 50 -16.28 -8.81 -0.74
C LEU A 50 -16.26 -9.35 -2.17
N LEU A 51 -15.15 -9.24 -2.87
CA LEU A 51 -15.02 -9.75 -4.24
C LEU A 51 -15.09 -11.27 -4.30
N SER A 52 -14.49 -11.98 -3.33
CA SER A 52 -14.54 -13.43 -3.25
C SER A 52 -15.96 -13.91 -3.03
N ASN A 53 -16.68 -13.30 -2.09
CA ASN A 53 -18.07 -13.61 -1.82
C ASN A 53 -18.98 -13.31 -3.03
N PHE A 54 -18.74 -12.18 -3.72
CA PHE A 54 -19.46 -11.87 -4.95
C PHE A 54 -19.20 -12.90 -6.05
N ALA A 55 -17.96 -13.31 -6.24
CA ALA A 55 -17.60 -14.32 -7.25
C ALA A 55 -18.27 -15.69 -6.97
N LEU A 56 -18.40 -16.06 -5.68
CA LEU A 56 -18.99 -17.34 -5.29
C LEU A 56 -20.53 -17.31 -5.28
N SER A 57 -21.13 -16.22 -4.79
CA SER A 57 -22.58 -16.14 -4.56
C SER A 57 -23.32 -15.29 -5.58
N LYS A 58 -22.61 -14.51 -6.40
CA LYS A 58 -23.16 -13.49 -7.32
C LYS A 58 -24.08 -12.48 -6.61
N SER A 59 -23.84 -12.23 -5.32
CA SER A 59 -24.63 -11.31 -4.49
C SER A 59 -23.73 -10.31 -3.79
N SER A 60 -24.08 -9.03 -3.88
CA SER A 60 -23.38 -7.90 -3.23
C SER A 60 -24.02 -7.47 -1.89
N ASN A 61 -25.02 -8.20 -1.39
CA ASN A 61 -25.79 -7.82 -0.19
C ASN A 61 -24.94 -7.61 1.08
N TYR A 62 -23.68 -8.07 1.09
CA TYR A 62 -22.77 -7.91 2.21
C TYR A 62 -22.27 -6.45 2.39
N ALA A 63 -22.13 -5.71 1.29
CA ALA A 63 -21.54 -4.37 1.33
C ALA A 63 -22.49 -3.29 1.86
N SER A 64 -23.77 -3.38 1.55
CA SER A 64 -24.76 -2.33 1.85
C SER A 64 -24.99 -2.11 3.34
N ASN A 65 -24.92 -3.16 4.15
CA ASN A 65 -25.18 -3.06 5.60
C ASN A 65 -23.97 -2.54 6.40
N LYS A 66 -22.75 -2.74 5.92
CA LYS A 66 -21.52 -2.23 6.59
C LYS A 66 -21.18 -0.79 6.21
N LEU A 67 -21.50 -0.36 4.99
CA LEU A 67 -21.14 0.97 4.47
C LEU A 67 -21.99 2.10 5.03
N ASN A 68 -23.26 1.83 5.37
CA ASN A 68 -24.24 2.87 5.74
C ASN A 68 -23.99 3.56 7.08
N ASN A 69 -23.06 3.08 7.92
CA ASN A 69 -22.89 3.57 9.30
C ASN A 69 -21.45 3.98 9.68
N ARG A 70 -20.52 4.08 8.72
CA ARG A 70 -19.14 4.38 9.06
C ARG A 70 -18.67 5.69 8.45
N HIS A 71 -18.53 6.70 9.31
CA HIS A 71 -17.71 7.86 8.99
C HIS A 71 -16.24 7.47 9.21
N VAL A 72 -15.41 7.62 8.18
CA VAL A 72 -13.96 7.77 8.40
C VAL A 72 -13.83 8.99 9.29
N GLY A 73 -13.32 8.82 10.50
CA GLY A 73 -13.05 9.96 11.38
C GLY A 73 -12.19 10.98 10.62
N ASP A 74 -12.45 12.26 10.81
CA ASP A 74 -11.89 13.41 10.06
C ASP A 74 -10.36 13.49 10.04
N SER A 75 -9.65 12.54 10.64
CA SER A 75 -8.21 12.62 10.87
C SER A 75 -7.50 11.28 10.78
N LEU A 76 -7.75 10.49 9.73
CA LEU A 76 -6.92 9.31 9.49
C LEU A 76 -5.88 9.62 8.40
N TYR A 77 -4.61 9.57 8.78
CA TYR A 77 -3.48 9.73 7.87
C TYR A 77 -2.94 8.36 7.49
N ALA A 78 -2.68 8.15 6.21
CA ALA A 78 -2.13 6.90 5.68
C ALA A 78 -0.91 7.19 4.80
N ALA A 79 0.04 6.26 4.80
CA ALA A 79 1.19 6.29 3.91
C ALA A 79 1.58 4.87 3.49
N THR A 80 2.02 4.72 2.24
CA THR A 80 2.63 3.50 1.74
C THR A 80 4.10 3.75 1.46
N GLY A 81 4.97 3.10 2.23
CA GLY A 81 6.41 3.16 2.03
C GLY A 81 6.85 2.09 1.01
N TRP A 82 7.36 2.52 -0.12
CA TRP A 82 7.96 1.64 -1.12
C TRP A 82 9.46 1.53 -0.87
N VAL A 83 9.98 0.30 -0.98
CA VAL A 83 11.41 0.03 -0.84
C VAL A 83 11.93 -0.49 -2.15
N LEU A 84 12.72 0.31 -2.83
CA LEU A 84 13.34 -0.01 -4.11
C LEU A 84 14.80 -0.48 -3.88
N LEU A 85 15.20 -1.53 -4.58
CA LEU A 85 16.55 -2.07 -4.48
C LEU A 85 17.38 -1.73 -5.73
N LYS A 86 18.68 -1.60 -5.51
CA LYS A 86 19.71 -1.58 -6.56
C LYS A 86 19.95 -3.00 -7.06
N GLU A 87 20.65 -3.11 -8.19
CA GLU A 87 21.17 -4.38 -8.69
C GLU A 87 22.01 -5.10 -7.63
N GLY A 88 21.76 -6.39 -7.46
CA GLY A 88 22.49 -7.24 -6.53
C GLY A 88 21.62 -8.35 -5.93
N THR A 89 22.28 -9.29 -5.26
CA THR A 89 21.63 -10.41 -4.55
C THR A 89 21.44 -10.05 -3.07
N ILE A 90 20.26 -10.31 -2.54
CA ILE A 90 19.94 -10.06 -1.14
C ILE A 90 20.63 -11.10 -0.26
N PHE A 91 21.61 -10.65 0.53
CA PHE A 91 22.32 -11.48 1.50
C PHE A 91 21.71 -11.42 2.89
N SER A 92 21.23 -10.25 3.30
CA SER A 92 20.62 -10.07 4.62
C SER A 92 19.55 -8.99 4.63
N ILE A 93 18.54 -9.22 5.45
CA ILE A 93 17.42 -8.31 5.73
C ILE A 93 17.35 -8.13 7.24
N LYS A 94 17.40 -6.88 7.71
CA LYS A 94 17.31 -6.53 9.14
C LYS A 94 16.26 -5.46 9.37
N GLY A 95 15.77 -5.40 10.61
CA GLY A 95 14.86 -4.33 11.06
C GLY A 95 13.38 -4.62 10.93
N LEU A 96 12.96 -5.66 10.18
CA LEU A 96 11.53 -5.96 9.93
C LEU A 96 10.72 -6.06 11.24
N ASN A 97 11.21 -6.78 12.26
CA ASN A 97 10.50 -6.92 13.53
C ASN A 97 10.35 -5.58 14.29
N LYS A 98 11.36 -4.70 14.18
CA LYS A 98 11.30 -3.36 14.78
C LYS A 98 10.30 -2.47 14.05
N ILE A 99 10.20 -2.59 12.72
CA ILE A 99 9.23 -1.88 11.90
C ILE A 99 7.81 -2.35 12.21
N LYS A 100 7.59 -3.66 12.30
CA LYS A 100 6.29 -4.24 12.69
C LYS A 100 5.82 -3.79 14.09
N ALA A 101 6.75 -3.42 14.97
CA ALA A 101 6.45 -2.88 16.30
C ALA A 101 6.12 -1.38 16.31
N LEU A 102 6.25 -0.65 15.19
CA LEU A 102 5.88 0.76 15.13
C LEU A 102 4.37 0.94 15.26
N LYS A 103 3.93 1.94 16.02
CA LYS A 103 2.52 2.17 16.32
C LYS A 103 1.68 2.42 15.06
N SER A 104 2.27 3.07 14.07
CA SER A 104 1.61 3.39 12.80
C SER A 104 1.64 2.24 11.79
N TYR A 105 2.45 1.19 12.01
CA TYR A 105 2.51 0.04 11.11
C TYR A 105 1.16 -0.70 11.05
N ARG A 106 0.78 -1.12 9.86
CA ARG A 106 -0.44 -1.90 9.61
C ARG A 106 -0.16 -3.23 8.94
N ASP A 107 0.61 -3.20 7.84
CA ASP A 107 0.90 -4.39 7.07
C ASP A 107 2.14 -4.21 6.19
N CYS A 108 2.59 -5.30 5.56
CA CYS A 108 3.69 -5.32 4.61
C CYS A 108 3.45 -6.38 3.53
N ILE A 109 3.56 -5.99 2.27
CA ILE A 109 3.63 -6.92 1.15
C ILE A 109 5.08 -7.02 0.71
N GLN A 110 5.78 -8.05 1.17
CA GLN A 110 7.16 -8.38 0.77
C GLN A 110 7.13 -9.20 -0.53
N ARG A 111 7.98 -8.86 -1.49
CA ARG A 111 8.05 -9.50 -2.82
C ARG A 111 9.35 -10.26 -3.04
N LEU A 112 10.41 -9.84 -2.39
CA LEU A 112 11.75 -10.43 -2.50
C LEU A 112 12.24 -10.89 -1.12
N ASP A 113 13.10 -11.91 -1.10
CA ASP A 113 13.66 -12.47 0.14
C ASP A 113 15.16 -12.70 0.02
N ILE A 114 15.79 -13.19 1.07
CA ILE A 114 17.21 -13.57 1.07
C ILE A 114 17.46 -14.62 -0.01
N GLY A 115 18.46 -14.36 -0.84
CA GLY A 115 18.82 -15.17 -2.00
C GLY A 115 18.23 -14.67 -3.32
N ASP A 116 17.20 -13.82 -3.30
CA ASP A 116 16.67 -13.20 -4.51
C ASP A 116 17.63 -12.15 -5.04
N ALA A 117 17.65 -12.00 -6.36
CA ALA A 117 18.48 -11.03 -7.05
C ALA A 117 17.65 -10.01 -7.82
N VAL A 118 18.05 -8.74 -7.72
CA VAL A 118 17.61 -7.67 -8.61
C VAL A 118 18.62 -7.55 -9.73
N THR A 119 18.20 -7.76 -10.96
CA THR A 119 19.04 -7.66 -12.15
C THR A 119 18.84 -6.33 -12.84
N LYS A 120 19.76 -5.96 -13.73
CA LYS A 120 19.74 -4.67 -14.41
C LYS A 120 18.44 -4.39 -15.17
N ASP A 121 17.82 -5.41 -15.75
CA ASP A 121 16.54 -5.30 -16.46
C ASP A 121 15.31 -5.12 -15.54
N MET A 122 15.51 -5.28 -14.23
CA MET A 122 14.48 -5.03 -13.22
C MET A 122 14.48 -3.58 -12.71
N ILE A 123 15.57 -2.85 -12.91
CA ILE A 123 15.72 -1.46 -12.49
C ILE A 123 14.68 -0.58 -13.23
N ASP A 124 14.12 0.41 -12.55
CA ASP A 124 13.06 1.30 -13.04
C ASP A 124 11.73 0.58 -13.39
N THR A 125 11.56 -0.64 -12.88
CA THR A 125 10.31 -1.40 -12.99
C THR A 125 9.78 -1.81 -11.61
N GLU A 126 8.53 -2.27 -11.53
CA GLU A 126 7.99 -2.83 -10.28
C GLU A 126 8.74 -4.07 -9.77
N ARG A 127 9.56 -4.70 -10.59
CA ARG A 127 10.31 -5.92 -10.24
C ARG A 127 11.46 -5.63 -9.26
N GLN A 128 11.97 -4.40 -9.20
CA GLN A 128 12.98 -3.98 -8.22
C GLN A 128 12.42 -3.71 -6.82
N VAL A 129 11.08 -3.72 -6.66
CA VAL A 129 10.44 -3.43 -5.37
C VAL A 129 10.62 -4.60 -4.42
N PHE A 130 11.36 -4.39 -3.33
CA PHE A 130 11.49 -5.35 -2.24
C PHE A 130 10.17 -5.57 -1.51
N ALA A 131 9.57 -4.48 -1.05
CA ALA A 131 8.33 -4.52 -0.28
C ALA A 131 7.59 -3.19 -0.31
N ARG A 132 6.30 -3.26 0.01
CA ARG A 132 5.44 -2.11 0.31
C ARG A 132 5.00 -2.24 1.77
N PHE A 133 5.23 -1.20 2.55
CA PHE A 133 4.85 -1.10 3.96
C PHE A 133 3.70 -0.12 4.11
N TYR A 134 2.68 -0.52 4.85
CA TYR A 134 1.46 0.26 5.03
C TYR A 134 1.41 0.83 6.44
N PHE A 135 1.25 2.16 6.53
CA PHE A 135 1.22 2.89 7.80
C PHE A 135 -0.04 3.71 7.90
N GLN A 136 -0.65 3.76 9.08
CA GLN A 136 -1.79 4.63 9.38
C GLN A 136 -1.73 5.14 10.81
N ASN A 137 -2.12 6.40 11.02
CA ASN A 137 -2.26 6.99 12.34
C ASN A 137 -3.29 8.12 12.31
N VAL A 138 -3.98 8.32 13.44
CA VAL A 138 -4.88 9.47 13.62
C VAL A 138 -4.10 10.77 13.87
N ASN A 139 -2.82 10.69 14.14
CA ASN A 139 -1.94 11.82 14.39
C ASN A 139 -0.82 11.87 13.36
N ILE A 140 -0.81 12.93 12.53
CA ILE A 140 0.18 13.10 11.46
C ILE A 140 1.62 13.16 11.98
N ARG A 141 1.87 13.79 13.14
CA ARG A 141 3.22 13.87 13.72
C ARG A 141 3.73 12.50 14.15
N SER A 142 2.85 11.65 14.69
CA SER A 142 3.17 10.28 15.03
C SER A 142 3.48 9.45 13.81
N LEU A 143 2.69 9.61 12.74
CA LEU A 143 2.93 8.95 11.45
C LEU A 143 4.30 9.35 10.89
N LYS A 144 4.61 10.65 10.79
CA LYS A 144 5.92 11.15 10.33
C LYS A 144 7.08 10.56 11.14
N LYS A 145 6.99 10.59 12.48
CA LYS A 145 8.00 10.01 13.36
C LYS A 145 8.23 8.52 13.12
N ASP A 146 7.18 7.77 12.84
CA ASP A 146 7.30 6.35 12.57
C ASP A 146 7.85 6.09 11.15
N LEU A 147 7.53 6.92 10.15
CA LEU A 147 8.15 6.87 8.82
C LEU A 147 9.64 7.20 8.86
N ASP A 148 10.05 8.21 9.65
CA ASP A 148 11.48 8.50 9.90
C ASP A 148 12.23 7.33 10.54
N LYS A 149 11.58 6.61 11.45
CA LYS A 149 12.17 5.40 12.04
C LYS A 149 12.23 4.26 11.03
N PHE A 150 11.16 4.07 10.24
CA PHE A 150 11.10 3.05 9.20
C PHE A 150 12.30 3.17 8.26
N SER A 151 12.59 4.38 7.74
CA SER A 151 13.69 4.61 6.82
C SER A 151 15.07 4.28 7.41
N ARG A 152 15.23 4.41 8.74
CA ARG A 152 16.49 4.12 9.44
C ARG A 152 16.61 2.69 9.97
N LEU A 153 15.50 2.01 10.18
CA LEU A 153 15.48 0.66 10.78
C LEU A 153 15.70 -0.43 9.75
N LEU A 154 15.23 -0.21 8.51
CA LEU A 154 15.33 -1.20 7.46
C LEU A 154 16.73 -1.22 6.86
N GLU A 155 17.38 -2.37 6.92
CA GLU A 155 18.64 -2.63 6.26
C GLU A 155 18.50 -3.85 5.35
N ILE A 156 18.81 -3.67 4.06
CA ILE A 156 18.89 -4.76 3.07
C ILE A 156 20.24 -4.67 2.42
N ARG A 157 21.01 -5.73 2.48
CA ARG A 157 22.40 -5.74 2.03
C ARG A 157 22.69 -6.91 1.11
N SER A 158 23.55 -6.67 0.12
CA SER A 158 24.38 -7.68 -0.49
C SER A 158 25.53 -8.04 0.47
N GLU A 159 26.44 -8.92 0.10
CA GLU A 159 27.61 -9.23 0.92
C GLU A 159 28.43 -7.99 1.29
N ASN A 160 28.57 -7.02 0.39
CA ASN A 160 29.50 -5.90 0.51
C ASN A 160 28.85 -4.52 0.57
N SER A 161 27.56 -4.36 0.28
CA SER A 161 26.93 -3.04 0.15
C SER A 161 25.46 -3.02 0.53
N SER A 162 24.93 -1.80 0.80
CA SER A 162 23.49 -1.60 0.91
C SER A 162 22.84 -1.72 -0.46
N LEU A 163 21.73 -2.46 -0.53
CA LEU A 163 20.92 -2.61 -1.74
C LEU A 163 19.77 -1.60 -1.83
N ILE A 164 19.41 -0.92 -0.75
CA ILE A 164 18.32 0.07 -0.80
C ILE A 164 18.78 1.23 -1.70
N SER A 165 18.04 1.47 -2.78
CA SER A 165 18.23 2.62 -3.66
C SER A 165 17.38 3.80 -3.24
N ASP A 166 16.13 3.51 -2.83
CA ASP A 166 15.19 4.51 -2.39
C ASP A 166 14.24 3.93 -1.34
N ILE A 167 13.82 4.78 -0.42
CA ILE A 167 12.85 4.47 0.61
C ILE A 167 12.16 5.77 1.01
N TYR A 168 10.84 5.72 1.12
CA TYR A 168 10.07 6.88 1.56
C TYR A 168 10.45 7.29 2.99
N ASP A 169 10.83 8.54 3.18
CA ASP A 169 11.33 9.11 4.43
C ASP A 169 10.35 10.08 5.13
N GLY A 170 9.17 10.25 4.60
CA GLY A 170 8.17 11.16 5.16
C GLY A 170 8.36 12.64 4.79
N SER A 171 9.31 12.98 3.92
CA SER A 171 9.62 14.39 3.59
C SER A 171 8.49 15.13 2.87
N PHE A 172 7.52 14.42 2.31
CA PHE A 172 6.38 14.98 1.55
C PHE A 172 5.09 15.14 2.35
N LEU A 173 5.08 14.91 3.66
CA LEU A 173 3.89 15.04 4.51
C LEU A 173 3.84 16.34 5.29
#